data_2759ffd42382896b493f341f0b8cdd29
#
_entry.id   2759ffd42382896b493f341f0b8cdd29
#
_cell.length_a   1.000
_cell.length_b   1.000
_cell.length_c   1.000
_cell.angle_alpha   90.00
_cell.angle_beta   90.00
_cell.angle_gamma   90.00
#
_symmetry.space_group_name_H-M   'P 1'
#
loop_
_entity.id
_entity.type
_entity.pdbx_description
1 polymer ?
#
loop_
_entity_poly.entity_id
_entity_poly.type
_entity_poly.pdbx_seq_one_letter_code
_entity_poly.pdbx_strand_id
1 'polypeptide(L)'
;RDIFGSRGLGDVYKRQLIVFLIVGITNSTNLTDGLDGLVAGSSSVSFGGILIIAFWIFRHPDYYINFMNNEMVGLELSTLISALAGSTLGFLWWNTNPAKIIMGDVGSHFIGAMFPIILISLGADGLIFFFCFLYIFEALSVILQVSSYKLKQKRIFKMTPIHHHFEMSNWAETTIIVRFWIINGIFIVMGLGLFYGDWVLFGN
;
A
#
# COMPACT_ATOMS: atom_id res chain seq x y z
N ARG A 1 -23.22 -31.01 -3.06
CA ARG A 1 -23.30 -31.11 -4.54
C ARG A 1 -23.83 -29.83 -5.20
N ASP A 2 -23.35 -28.67 -4.81
CA ASP A 2 -23.69 -27.39 -5.46
C ASP A 2 -22.41 -26.78 -6.01
N ILE A 3 -21.97 -27.33 -7.16
CA ILE A 3 -20.78 -26.85 -7.88
C ILE A 3 -21.05 -25.45 -8.52
N PHE A 4 -22.34 -25.03 -8.59
CA PHE A 4 -22.77 -23.76 -9.17
C PHE A 4 -23.73 -22.95 -8.27
N GLY A 5 -23.74 -23.18 -6.97
CA GLY A 5 -24.49 -22.36 -6.02
C GLY A 5 -23.89 -20.97 -5.80
N SER A 6 -24.63 -20.07 -5.18
CA SER A 6 -24.27 -18.68 -4.89
C SER A 6 -22.87 -18.47 -4.27
N ARG A 7 -22.29 -19.49 -3.62
CA ARG A 7 -20.91 -19.50 -3.13
C ARG A 7 -19.88 -19.39 -4.26
N GLY A 8 -20.10 -20.05 -5.40
CA GLY A 8 -19.16 -20.01 -6.53
C GLY A 8 -19.05 -18.64 -7.20
N LEU A 9 -20.15 -17.90 -7.29
CA LEU A 9 -20.13 -16.52 -7.84
C LEU A 9 -19.39 -15.57 -6.90
N GLY A 10 -19.62 -15.63 -5.60
CA GLY A 10 -18.90 -14.83 -4.61
C GLY A 10 -17.38 -15.06 -4.65
N ASP A 11 -16.95 -16.31 -4.79
CA ASP A 11 -15.53 -16.65 -4.90
C ASP A 11 -14.88 -16.14 -6.19
N VAL A 12 -15.62 -16.14 -7.31
CA VAL A 12 -15.13 -15.58 -8.58
C VAL A 12 -14.91 -14.07 -8.45
N TYR A 13 -15.89 -13.33 -7.92
CA TYR A 13 -15.76 -11.89 -7.71
C TYR A 13 -14.66 -11.54 -6.72
N LYS A 14 -14.49 -12.32 -5.65
CA LYS A 14 -13.40 -12.15 -4.70
C LYS A 14 -12.03 -12.31 -5.38
N ARG A 15 -11.86 -13.35 -6.19
CA ARG A 15 -10.61 -13.56 -6.95
C ARG A 15 -10.34 -12.42 -7.93
N GLN A 16 -11.37 -11.95 -8.65
CA GLN A 16 -11.24 -10.81 -9.56
C GLN A 16 -10.83 -9.55 -8.81
N LEU A 17 -11.43 -9.27 -7.65
CA LEU A 17 -11.05 -8.14 -6.81
C LEU A 17 -9.59 -8.24 -6.34
N ILE A 18 -9.15 -9.42 -5.88
CA ILE A 18 -7.77 -9.66 -5.46
C ILE A 18 -6.80 -9.37 -6.61
N VAL A 19 -7.06 -9.91 -7.80
CA VAL A 19 -6.20 -9.66 -8.97
C VAL A 19 -6.19 -8.17 -9.31
N PHE A 20 -7.34 -7.50 -9.30
CA PHE A 20 -7.44 -6.07 -9.55
C PHE A 20 -6.63 -5.25 -8.53
N LEU A 21 -6.71 -5.58 -7.24
CA LEU A 21 -5.95 -4.90 -6.18
C LEU A 21 -4.45 -5.11 -6.36
N ILE A 22 -4.01 -6.35 -6.60
CA ILE A 22 -2.59 -6.64 -6.80
C ILE A 22 -2.06 -5.88 -8.02
N VAL A 23 -2.69 -6.01 -9.17
CA VAL A 23 -2.25 -5.33 -10.40
C VAL A 23 -2.33 -3.81 -10.25
N GLY A 24 -3.42 -3.30 -9.66
CA GLY A 24 -3.63 -1.87 -9.44
C GLY A 24 -2.56 -1.25 -8.54
N ILE A 25 -2.32 -1.83 -7.36
CA ILE A 25 -1.33 -1.29 -6.41
C ILE A 25 0.09 -1.45 -6.94
N THR A 26 0.40 -2.58 -7.61
CA THR A 26 1.70 -2.80 -8.25
C THR A 26 2.03 -1.69 -9.24
N ASN A 27 1.13 -1.41 -10.17
CA ASN A 27 1.33 -0.35 -11.16
C ASN A 27 1.32 1.06 -10.51
N SER A 28 0.48 1.27 -9.49
CA SER A 28 0.43 2.53 -8.77
C SER A 28 1.75 2.84 -8.05
N THR A 29 2.37 1.83 -7.45
CA THR A 29 3.67 1.97 -6.79
C THR A 29 4.77 2.29 -7.80
N ASN A 30 4.77 1.65 -8.97
CA ASN A 30 5.70 1.97 -10.04
C ASN A 30 5.51 3.41 -10.55
N LEU A 31 4.27 3.87 -10.72
CA LEU A 31 3.99 5.28 -11.08
C LEU A 31 4.48 6.27 -10.02
N THR A 32 4.55 5.86 -8.76
CA THR A 32 5.02 6.70 -7.64
C THR A 32 6.55 6.81 -7.60
N ASP A 33 7.27 5.88 -8.23
CA ASP A 33 8.76 5.82 -8.23
C ASP A 33 9.38 6.87 -9.18
N GLY A 34 8.96 8.12 -9.03
CA GLY A 34 9.44 9.26 -9.83
C GLY A 34 10.37 10.21 -9.08
N LEU A 35 10.45 10.11 -7.75
CA LEU A 35 11.33 10.94 -6.90
C LEU A 35 12.17 10.09 -5.98
N ASP A 36 13.45 10.48 -5.82
CA ASP A 36 14.43 9.80 -4.99
C ASP A 36 13.95 9.60 -3.55
N GLY A 37 13.76 8.34 -3.12
CA GLY A 37 13.33 8.02 -1.76
C GLY A 37 11.81 8.05 -1.53
N LEU A 38 10.99 8.49 -2.47
CA LEU A 38 9.55 8.60 -2.27
C LEU A 38 8.92 7.22 -1.99
N VAL A 39 9.14 6.24 -2.86
CA VAL A 39 8.62 4.88 -2.70
C VAL A 39 9.30 4.17 -1.52
N ALA A 40 10.62 4.23 -1.43
CA ALA A 40 11.35 3.55 -0.37
C ALA A 40 10.93 4.01 1.03
N GLY A 41 10.80 5.31 1.25
CA GLY A 41 10.41 5.87 2.53
C GLY A 41 8.93 5.61 2.87
N SER A 42 8.01 5.86 1.93
CA SER A 42 6.59 5.58 2.14
C SER A 42 6.34 4.10 2.40
N SER A 43 7.03 3.20 1.66
CA SER A 43 6.93 1.75 1.87
C SER A 43 7.44 1.32 3.24
N SER A 44 8.55 1.89 3.70
CA SER A 44 9.10 1.57 5.03
C SER A 44 8.10 1.90 6.13
N VAL A 45 7.43 3.06 6.04
CA VAL A 45 6.40 3.46 7.02
C VAL A 45 5.18 2.55 6.92
N SER A 46 4.74 2.20 5.69
CA SER A 46 3.59 1.30 5.47
C SER A 46 3.87 -0.10 6.00
N PHE A 47 5.03 -0.70 5.69
CA PHE A 47 5.40 -2.02 6.24
C PHE A 47 5.55 -1.98 7.76
N GLY A 48 6.08 -0.88 8.33
CA GLY A 48 6.13 -0.68 9.77
C GLY A 48 4.73 -0.73 10.42
N GLY A 49 3.76 -0.05 9.83
CA GLY A 49 2.38 -0.09 10.28
C GLY A 49 1.73 -1.48 10.14
N ILE A 50 1.94 -2.16 8.99
CA ILE A 50 1.42 -3.52 8.78
C ILE A 50 2.08 -4.51 9.75
N LEU A 51 3.36 -4.32 10.09
CA LEU A 51 4.05 -5.14 11.08
C LEU A 51 3.37 -5.08 12.46
N ILE A 52 2.91 -3.89 12.86
CA ILE A 52 2.18 -3.72 14.12
C ILE A 52 0.90 -4.57 14.10
N ILE A 53 0.15 -4.56 13.00
CA ILE A 53 -1.06 -5.39 12.83
C ILE A 53 -0.71 -6.87 12.89
N ALA A 54 0.29 -7.32 12.11
CA ALA A 54 0.67 -8.72 12.05
C ALA A 54 1.13 -9.26 13.41
N PHE A 55 1.93 -8.47 14.14
CA PHE A 55 2.37 -8.82 15.48
C PHE A 55 1.21 -8.83 16.48
N TRP A 56 0.25 -7.91 16.35
CA TRP A 56 -0.96 -7.92 17.18
C TRP A 56 -1.79 -9.17 16.96
N ILE A 57 -2.02 -9.56 15.71
CA ILE A 57 -2.74 -10.78 15.34
C ILE A 57 -2.05 -12.01 15.92
N PHE A 58 -0.72 -12.11 15.82
CA PHE A 58 0.07 -13.19 16.41
C PHE A 58 -0.12 -13.28 17.93
N ARG A 59 -0.24 -12.14 18.62
CA ARG A 59 -0.40 -12.08 20.09
C ARG A 59 -1.82 -12.37 20.58
N HIS A 60 -2.81 -12.35 19.68
CA HIS A 60 -4.23 -12.56 20.01
C HIS A 60 -4.86 -13.64 19.11
N PRO A 61 -4.31 -14.87 19.11
CA PRO A 61 -4.74 -15.93 18.18
C PRO A 61 -6.21 -16.31 18.38
N ASP A 62 -6.71 -16.30 19.61
CA ASP A 62 -8.10 -16.70 19.92
C ASP A 62 -9.15 -15.89 19.17
N TYR A 63 -8.89 -14.60 18.94
CA TYR A 63 -9.79 -13.74 18.18
C TYR A 63 -9.67 -13.93 16.66
N TYR A 64 -8.44 -14.16 16.18
CA TYR A 64 -8.15 -14.21 14.75
C TYR A 64 -8.11 -15.63 14.15
N ILE A 65 -8.22 -16.69 14.98
CA ILE A 65 -8.11 -18.09 14.53
C ILE A 65 -9.14 -18.47 13.46
N ASN A 66 -10.32 -17.84 13.48
CA ASN A 66 -11.36 -18.06 12.49
C ASN A 66 -11.02 -17.51 11.10
N PHE A 67 -10.09 -16.58 11.02
CA PHE A 67 -9.62 -15.97 9.78
C PHE A 67 -8.33 -16.65 9.27
N MET A 68 -7.54 -17.18 10.20
CA MET A 68 -6.26 -17.84 9.92
C MET A 68 -6.36 -19.31 10.32
N ASN A 69 -6.37 -20.20 9.35
CA ASN A 69 -6.42 -21.64 9.57
C ASN A 69 -5.18 -22.21 10.33
N ASN A 70 -4.23 -21.34 10.74
CA ASN A 70 -3.01 -21.74 11.42
C ASN A 70 -2.52 -20.58 12.32
N GLU A 71 -2.28 -20.86 13.60
CA GLU A 71 -1.77 -19.91 14.60
C GLU A 71 -0.40 -19.30 14.25
N MET A 72 0.42 -20.02 13.48
CA MET A 72 1.77 -19.58 13.10
C MET A 72 1.80 -18.51 11.99
N VAL A 73 0.72 -18.34 11.23
CA VAL A 73 0.67 -17.42 10.08
C VAL A 73 1.01 -15.97 10.49
N GLY A 74 0.52 -15.53 11.66
CA GLY A 74 0.82 -14.21 12.18
C GLY A 74 2.32 -13.97 12.43
N LEU A 75 3.03 -14.95 12.97
CA LEU A 75 4.47 -14.89 13.21
C LEU A 75 5.27 -14.93 11.90
N GLU A 76 4.92 -15.84 11.00
CA GLU A 76 5.57 -15.96 9.69
C GLU A 76 5.44 -14.67 8.88
N LEU A 77 4.24 -14.09 8.81
CA LEU A 77 4.00 -12.81 8.14
C LEU A 77 4.73 -11.66 8.86
N SER A 78 4.75 -11.62 10.19
CA SER A 78 5.50 -10.60 10.93
C SER A 78 7.00 -10.65 10.60
N THR A 79 7.56 -11.85 10.46
CA THR A 79 8.96 -12.03 10.07
C THR A 79 9.22 -11.54 8.65
N LEU A 80 8.35 -11.90 7.70
CA LEU A 80 8.44 -11.41 6.32
C LEU A 80 8.33 -9.88 6.24
N ILE A 81 7.35 -9.30 6.95
CA ILE A 81 7.12 -7.85 6.94
C ILE A 81 8.29 -7.11 7.58
N SER A 82 8.87 -7.66 8.66
CA SER A 82 10.07 -7.09 9.29
C SER A 82 11.25 -7.06 8.32
N ALA A 83 11.45 -8.12 7.54
CA ALA A 83 12.49 -8.19 6.52
C ALA A 83 12.23 -7.16 5.40
N LEU A 84 10.97 -7.00 4.96
CA LEU A 84 10.60 -5.98 3.97
C LEU A 84 10.80 -4.56 4.50
N ALA A 85 10.37 -4.27 5.73
CA ALA A 85 10.58 -2.97 6.35
C ALA A 85 12.07 -2.67 6.51
N GLY A 86 12.86 -3.62 6.98
CA GLY A 86 14.30 -3.47 7.14
C GLY A 86 15.03 -3.29 5.81
N SER A 87 14.65 -4.05 4.77
CA SER A 87 15.27 -3.92 3.45
C SER A 87 14.93 -2.59 2.76
N THR A 88 13.67 -2.13 2.86
CA THR A 88 13.28 -0.81 2.32
C THR A 88 13.95 0.34 3.07
N LEU A 89 14.11 0.26 4.40
CA LEU A 89 14.87 1.24 5.19
C LEU A 89 16.35 1.24 4.82
N GLY A 90 16.96 0.05 4.68
CA GLY A 90 18.36 -0.08 4.26
C GLY A 90 18.58 0.47 2.84
N PHE A 91 17.64 0.19 1.93
CA PHE A 91 17.67 0.76 0.58
C PHE A 91 17.50 2.28 0.61
N LEU A 92 16.57 2.82 1.43
CA LEU A 92 16.31 4.25 1.57
C LEU A 92 17.56 5.02 1.96
N TRP A 93 18.44 4.43 2.79
CA TRP A 93 19.70 5.07 3.20
C TRP A 93 20.54 5.54 2.01
N TRP A 94 20.50 4.81 0.90
CA TRP A 94 21.25 5.12 -0.31
C TRP A 94 20.38 5.76 -1.41
N ASN A 95 19.06 5.63 -1.30
CA ASN A 95 18.10 6.15 -2.27
C ASN A 95 17.52 7.53 -1.90
N THR A 96 17.91 8.10 -0.73
CA THR A 96 17.57 9.51 -0.39
C THR A 96 18.18 10.49 -1.37
N ASN A 97 17.46 11.57 -1.66
CA ASN A 97 17.90 12.63 -2.58
C ASN A 97 19.19 13.36 -2.09
N PRO A 98 20.26 13.44 -2.90
CA PRO A 98 20.39 12.83 -4.22
C PRO A 98 20.71 11.33 -4.14
N ALA A 99 19.94 10.51 -4.85
CA ALA A 99 20.05 9.07 -4.78
C ALA A 99 21.39 8.56 -5.32
N LYS A 100 21.98 7.60 -4.59
CA LYS A 100 23.19 6.86 -5.04
C LYS A 100 22.82 5.55 -5.73
N ILE A 101 21.64 5.02 -5.43
CA ILE A 101 21.06 3.83 -6.05
C ILE A 101 19.59 4.10 -6.39
N ILE A 102 19.12 3.55 -7.51
CA ILE A 102 17.76 3.72 -8.01
C ILE A 102 17.04 2.37 -7.92
N MET A 103 15.75 2.40 -7.54
CA MET A 103 14.95 1.19 -7.33
C MET A 103 14.65 0.45 -8.63
N GLY A 104 14.25 1.17 -9.66
CA GLY A 104 13.82 0.64 -10.94
C GLY A 104 12.51 -0.16 -10.85
N ASP A 105 11.98 -0.54 -12.01
CA ASP A 105 10.67 -1.18 -12.15
C ASP A 105 10.55 -2.49 -11.36
N VAL A 106 11.61 -3.28 -11.29
CA VAL A 106 11.59 -4.56 -10.55
C VAL A 106 11.32 -4.33 -9.06
N GLY A 107 11.99 -3.35 -8.46
CA GLY A 107 11.83 -3.04 -7.04
C GLY A 107 10.45 -2.44 -6.73
N SER A 108 10.01 -1.46 -7.50
CA SER A 108 8.74 -0.78 -7.28
C SER A 108 7.54 -1.72 -7.51
N HIS A 109 7.57 -2.59 -8.54
CA HIS A 109 6.54 -3.60 -8.75
C HIS A 109 6.54 -4.66 -7.64
N PHE A 110 7.71 -5.12 -7.19
CA PHE A 110 7.82 -6.07 -6.09
C PHE A 110 7.19 -5.52 -4.82
N ILE A 111 7.58 -4.31 -4.41
CA ILE A 111 7.03 -3.64 -3.22
C ILE A 111 5.52 -3.47 -3.35
N GLY A 112 5.04 -2.99 -4.51
CA GLY A 112 3.63 -2.76 -4.77
C GLY A 112 2.79 -4.04 -4.71
N ALA A 113 3.31 -5.17 -5.18
CA ALA A 113 2.63 -6.47 -5.11
C ALA A 113 2.53 -6.99 -3.67
N MET A 114 3.56 -6.74 -2.85
CA MET A 114 3.61 -7.26 -1.47
C MET A 114 2.53 -6.65 -0.56
N PHE A 115 2.14 -5.40 -0.75
CA PHE A 115 1.11 -4.75 0.08
C PHE A 115 -0.24 -5.49 0.08
N PRO A 116 -0.92 -5.66 -1.07
CA PRO A 116 -2.20 -6.35 -1.09
C PRO A 116 -2.06 -7.83 -0.72
N ILE A 117 -0.99 -8.51 -1.12
CA ILE A 117 -0.76 -9.91 -0.78
C ILE A 117 -0.70 -10.08 0.74
N ILE A 118 0.08 -9.27 1.44
CA ILE A 118 0.24 -9.35 2.89
C ILE A 118 -1.07 -8.98 3.60
N LEU A 119 -1.70 -7.85 3.24
CA LEU A 119 -2.93 -7.39 3.90
C LEU A 119 -4.09 -8.37 3.72
N ILE A 120 -4.22 -8.98 2.54
CA ILE A 120 -5.21 -10.03 2.29
C ILE A 120 -4.88 -11.30 3.10
N SER A 121 -3.60 -11.67 3.18
CA SER A 121 -3.17 -12.83 3.98
C SER A 121 -3.39 -12.63 5.48
N LEU A 122 -3.38 -11.39 5.96
CA LEU A 122 -3.72 -11.02 7.33
C LEU A 122 -5.23 -10.89 7.58
N GLY A 123 -6.07 -11.07 6.55
CA GLY A 123 -7.50 -10.80 6.66
C GLY A 123 -7.85 -9.31 6.84
N ALA A 124 -6.91 -8.42 6.53
CA ALA A 124 -6.99 -6.98 6.69
C ALA A 124 -7.18 -6.24 5.35
N ASP A 125 -7.85 -6.89 4.40
CA ASP A 125 -8.09 -6.39 3.04
C ASP A 125 -8.80 -5.02 3.01
N GLY A 126 -9.71 -4.76 3.95
CA GLY A 126 -10.34 -3.45 4.10
C GLY A 126 -9.38 -2.30 4.43
N LEU A 127 -8.18 -2.61 4.92
CA LEU A 127 -7.16 -1.62 5.25
C LEU A 127 -6.23 -1.26 4.08
N ILE A 128 -6.33 -1.96 2.94
CA ILE A 128 -5.48 -1.70 1.76
C ILE A 128 -5.52 -0.23 1.36
N PHE A 129 -6.71 0.39 1.39
CA PHE A 129 -6.86 1.82 1.08
C PHE A 129 -5.97 2.71 1.95
N PHE A 130 -5.89 2.44 3.24
CA PHE A 130 -5.12 3.27 4.18
C PHE A 130 -3.62 3.05 4.05
N PHE A 131 -3.17 1.81 3.92
CA PHE A 131 -1.75 1.48 3.84
C PHE A 131 -1.14 1.72 2.45
N CYS A 132 -1.97 1.78 1.41
CA CYS A 132 -1.56 2.06 0.04
C CYS A 132 -2.07 3.43 -0.46
N PHE A 133 -2.55 4.29 0.45
CA PHE A 133 -3.21 5.56 0.08
C PHE A 133 -2.38 6.39 -0.89
N LEU A 134 -1.10 6.59 -0.60
CA LEU A 134 -0.22 7.40 -1.42
C LEU A 134 -0.17 6.89 -2.86
N TYR A 135 0.03 5.58 -3.04
CA TYR A 135 0.12 4.95 -4.36
C TYR A 135 -1.20 5.05 -5.13
N ILE A 136 -2.33 4.80 -4.44
CA ILE A 136 -3.67 4.95 -5.02
C ILE A 136 -3.90 6.40 -5.46
N PHE A 137 -3.51 7.37 -4.64
CA PHE A 137 -3.68 8.79 -4.93
C PHE A 137 -2.85 9.24 -6.15
N GLU A 138 -1.61 8.75 -6.28
CA GLU A 138 -0.76 8.97 -7.45
C GLU A 138 -1.43 8.43 -8.73
N ALA A 139 -1.88 7.18 -8.72
CA ALA A 139 -2.55 6.58 -9.87
C ALA A 139 -3.88 7.28 -10.21
N LEU A 140 -4.68 7.66 -9.20
CA LEU A 140 -5.92 8.41 -9.41
C LEU A 140 -5.66 9.76 -10.09
N SER A 141 -4.57 10.44 -9.77
CA SER A 141 -4.20 11.68 -10.42
C SER A 141 -4.00 11.50 -11.92
N VAL A 142 -3.36 10.39 -12.33
CA VAL A 142 -3.16 10.04 -13.74
C VAL A 142 -4.49 9.72 -14.42
N ILE A 143 -5.32 8.88 -13.79
CA ILE A 143 -6.64 8.51 -14.32
C ILE A 143 -7.51 9.76 -14.53
N LEU A 144 -7.57 10.66 -13.55
CA LEU A 144 -8.33 11.91 -13.63
C LEU A 144 -7.81 12.80 -14.75
N GLN A 145 -6.50 12.96 -14.88
CA GLN A 145 -5.89 13.75 -15.94
C GLN A 145 -6.23 13.22 -17.32
N VAL A 146 -6.02 11.92 -17.53
CA VAL A 146 -6.27 11.28 -18.83
C VAL A 146 -7.76 11.34 -19.18
N SER A 147 -8.63 11.08 -18.22
CA SER A 147 -10.09 11.17 -18.41
C SER A 147 -10.54 12.60 -18.77
N SER A 148 -10.05 13.59 -18.02
CA SER A 148 -10.38 14.99 -18.31
C SER A 148 -9.88 15.43 -19.69
N TYR A 149 -8.66 15.04 -20.06
CA TYR A 149 -8.11 15.38 -21.35
C TYR A 149 -8.86 14.72 -22.50
N LYS A 150 -9.24 13.43 -22.35
CA LYS A 150 -10.03 12.73 -23.37
C LYS A 150 -11.44 13.31 -23.53
N LEU A 151 -12.10 13.66 -22.41
CA LEU A 151 -13.50 14.14 -22.44
C LEU A 151 -13.64 15.63 -22.73
N LYS A 152 -12.73 16.44 -22.20
CA LYS A 152 -12.87 17.90 -22.19
C LYS A 152 -11.71 18.65 -22.87
N GLN A 153 -10.67 17.93 -23.34
CA GLN A 153 -9.42 18.49 -23.88
C GLN A 153 -8.76 19.51 -22.93
N LYS A 154 -8.97 19.34 -21.62
CA LYS A 154 -8.42 20.20 -20.58
C LYS A 154 -7.60 19.41 -19.57
N ARG A 155 -6.45 19.96 -19.20
CA ARG A 155 -5.61 19.41 -18.11
C ARG A 155 -6.14 19.90 -16.77
N ILE A 156 -6.24 19.00 -15.78
CA ILE A 156 -6.54 19.32 -14.37
C ILE A 156 -5.25 19.70 -13.66
N PHE A 157 -4.22 18.87 -13.82
CA PHE A 157 -2.91 19.06 -13.22
C PHE A 157 -1.91 19.55 -14.27
N LYS A 158 -0.86 20.27 -13.82
CA LYS A 158 0.24 20.69 -14.70
C LYS A 158 0.93 19.48 -15.34
N MET A 159 1.17 18.45 -14.50
CA MET A 159 1.75 17.16 -14.90
C MET A 159 1.22 16.07 -13.97
N THR A 160 1.25 14.80 -14.39
CA THR A 160 0.89 13.62 -13.59
C THR A 160 1.93 12.53 -13.80
N PRO A 161 2.19 11.69 -12.79
CA PRO A 161 1.56 11.60 -11.45
C PRO A 161 1.65 12.88 -10.62
N ILE A 162 0.89 12.97 -9.48
CA ILE A 162 0.67 14.24 -8.77
C ILE A 162 1.95 14.86 -8.18
N HIS A 163 2.98 14.06 -7.84
CA HIS A 163 4.25 14.61 -7.38
C HIS A 163 4.89 15.53 -8.42
N HIS A 164 4.80 15.23 -9.71
CA HIS A 164 5.29 16.10 -10.79
C HIS A 164 4.51 17.40 -10.90
N HIS A 165 3.22 17.43 -10.51
CA HIS A 165 2.47 18.68 -10.43
C HIS A 165 3.10 19.68 -9.46
N PHE A 166 3.60 19.19 -8.33
CA PHE A 166 4.26 20.03 -7.32
C PHE A 166 5.66 20.45 -7.77
N GLU A 167 6.42 19.58 -8.43
CA GLU A 167 7.70 19.97 -9.06
C GLU A 167 7.50 21.10 -10.08
N MET A 168 6.50 20.96 -10.97
CA MET A 168 6.14 21.99 -11.94
C MET A 168 5.55 23.25 -11.29
N SER A 169 5.30 23.21 -9.99
CA SER A 169 4.91 24.36 -9.16
C SER A 169 6.08 24.91 -8.33
N ASN A 170 7.32 24.53 -8.70
CA ASN A 170 8.57 24.98 -8.10
C ASN A 170 8.74 24.58 -6.60
N TRP A 171 8.16 23.46 -6.19
CA TRP A 171 8.49 22.89 -4.88
C TRP A 171 9.79 22.12 -4.97
N ALA A 172 10.64 22.21 -3.93
CA ALA A 172 11.82 21.37 -3.83
C ALA A 172 11.41 19.89 -3.67
N GLU A 173 12.10 18.99 -4.36
CA GLU A 173 11.83 17.54 -4.31
C GLU A 173 11.78 17.00 -2.88
N THR A 174 12.75 17.36 -2.05
CA THR A 174 12.78 16.95 -0.63
C THR A 174 11.54 17.41 0.14
N THR A 175 10.98 18.59 -0.20
CA THR A 175 9.74 19.08 0.42
C THR A 175 8.55 18.23 0.01
N ILE A 176 8.48 17.83 -1.27
CA ILE A 176 7.41 16.97 -1.78
C ILE A 176 7.49 15.61 -1.08
N ILE A 177 8.66 15.00 -1.06
CA ILE A 177 8.90 13.68 -0.47
C ILE A 177 8.48 13.64 1.01
N VAL A 178 8.98 14.59 1.81
CA VAL A 178 8.68 14.65 3.25
C VAL A 178 7.18 14.86 3.50
N ARG A 179 6.53 15.75 2.75
CA ARG A 179 5.08 15.98 2.90
C ARG A 179 4.28 14.73 2.52
N PHE A 180 4.68 14.02 1.49
CA PHE A 180 4.02 12.78 1.07
C PHE A 180 4.21 11.68 2.10
N TRP A 181 5.39 11.56 2.71
CA TRP A 181 5.60 10.63 3.84
C TRP A 181 4.71 10.96 5.04
N ILE A 182 4.56 12.26 5.35
CA ILE A 182 3.67 12.71 6.45
C ILE A 182 2.22 12.33 6.15
N ILE A 183 1.73 12.62 4.93
CA ILE A 183 0.37 12.26 4.53
C ILE A 183 0.18 10.75 4.59
N ASN A 184 1.12 9.96 4.04
CA ASN A 184 1.08 8.50 4.11
C ASN A 184 1.03 8.01 5.56
N GLY A 185 1.86 8.58 6.43
CA GLY A 185 1.86 8.26 7.87
C GLY A 185 0.54 8.54 8.56
N ILE A 186 -0.13 9.66 8.22
CA ILE A 186 -1.47 9.98 8.75
C ILE A 186 -2.48 8.89 8.37
N PHE A 187 -2.51 8.48 7.10
CA PHE A 187 -3.42 7.41 6.65
C PHE A 187 -3.11 6.07 7.31
N ILE A 188 -1.83 5.74 7.52
CA ILE A 188 -1.43 4.53 8.25
C ILE A 188 -1.93 4.57 9.69
N VAL A 189 -1.79 5.71 10.39
CA VAL A 189 -2.32 5.88 11.75
C VAL A 189 -3.84 5.74 11.77
N MET A 190 -4.55 6.28 10.78
CA MET A 190 -6.00 6.08 10.65
C MET A 190 -6.35 4.60 10.44
N GLY A 191 -5.61 3.89 9.57
CA GLY A 191 -5.79 2.46 9.35
C GLY A 191 -5.54 1.62 10.61
N LEU A 192 -4.50 1.94 11.37
CA LEU A 192 -4.24 1.33 12.67
C LEU A 192 -5.36 1.62 13.67
N GLY A 193 -5.87 2.85 13.70
CA GLY A 193 -6.99 3.24 14.55
C GLY A 193 -8.26 2.44 14.25
N LEU A 194 -8.56 2.22 12.97
CA LEU A 194 -9.69 1.39 12.56
C LEU A 194 -9.48 -0.08 12.95
N PHE A 195 -8.29 -0.61 12.76
CA PHE A 195 -7.95 -1.99 13.15
C PHE A 195 -8.14 -2.21 14.66
N TYR A 196 -7.59 -1.33 15.49
CA TYR A 196 -7.75 -1.43 16.92
C TYR A 196 -9.17 -1.12 17.38
N GLY A 197 -9.88 -0.21 16.70
CA GLY A 197 -11.29 0.09 16.96
C GLY A 197 -12.18 -1.13 16.77
N ASP A 198 -11.97 -1.88 15.69
CA ASP A 198 -12.68 -3.14 15.42
C ASP A 198 -12.42 -4.16 16.55
N TRP A 199 -11.17 -4.34 16.93
CA TRP A 199 -10.80 -5.24 18.04
C TRP A 199 -11.43 -4.84 19.37
N VAL A 200 -11.45 -3.55 19.72
CA VAL A 200 -12.06 -3.06 20.98
C VAL A 200 -13.57 -3.26 20.99
N LEU A 201 -14.23 -3.10 19.83
CA LEU A 201 -15.69 -3.20 19.74
C LEU A 201 -16.20 -4.65 19.67
N PHE A 202 -15.43 -5.56 19.05
CA PHE A 202 -15.87 -6.91 18.72
C PHE A 202 -14.97 -8.01 19.27
N GLY A 203 -13.82 -7.68 19.85
CA GLY A 203 -12.81 -8.64 20.33
C GLY A 203 -12.97 -9.08 21.80
N ASN A 204 -14.01 -8.61 22.50
CA ASN A 204 -14.32 -8.97 23.91
C ASN A 204 -15.48 -9.96 24.00
#